data_453604403be69992f5bb2c4486c49d4d
#
_entry.id   453604403be69992f5bb2c4486c49d4d
#
_cell.length_a   1.000
_cell.length_b   1.000
_cell.length_c   1.000
_cell.angle_alpha   90.00
_cell.angle_beta   90.00
_cell.angle_gamma   90.00
#
_symmetry.space_group_name_H-M   'P 1'
#
loop_
_entity.id
_entity.type
_entity.pdbx_description
1 polymer ?
#
loop_
_entity_poly.entity_id
_entity_poly.type
_entity_poly.pdbx_seq_one_letter_code
_entity_poly.pdbx_strand_id
1 'polypeptide(L)'
;MRLNHLNLTFTDVPETHKFLHRYFGLRDMGGNNNIAFLSDDTGLVLSLTSMKVGQETEVKYPATFHVGFIQESEERVNEINRRLREDGFDVPPPSRQHGSWTFYFQAPGGFMIEVLC
;
A
#
# COMPACT_ATOMS: atom_id res chain seq x y z
N MET A 1 -11.87 9.73 -19.75
CA MET A 1 -10.52 9.25 -19.34
C MET A 1 -10.64 8.58 -17.98
N ARG A 2 -9.93 7.48 -17.78
CA ARG A 2 -9.97 6.76 -16.51
C ARG A 2 -8.57 6.23 -16.19
N LEU A 3 -8.14 6.42 -14.94
CA LEU A 3 -6.90 5.83 -14.46
C LEU A 3 -7.10 4.32 -14.37
N ASN A 4 -6.31 3.56 -15.11
CA ASN A 4 -6.48 2.11 -15.22
C ASN A 4 -5.53 1.35 -14.30
N HIS A 5 -4.27 1.78 -14.25
CA HIS A 5 -3.28 1.10 -13.44
C HIS A 5 -2.15 2.05 -13.03
N LEU A 6 -1.50 1.69 -11.93
CA LEU A 6 -0.26 2.28 -11.46
C LEU A 6 0.77 1.18 -11.31
N ASN A 7 1.99 1.42 -11.76
CA ASN A 7 3.08 0.50 -11.53
C ASN A 7 4.02 1.06 -10.46
N LEU A 8 4.28 0.25 -9.43
CA LEU A 8 5.21 0.57 -8.37
C LEU A 8 6.35 -0.42 -8.37
N THR A 9 7.53 0.05 -7.99
CA THR A 9 8.76 -0.76 -7.99
C THR A 9 9.15 -1.14 -6.57
N PHE A 10 9.52 -2.41 -6.36
CA PHE A 10 9.86 -2.94 -5.05
C PHE A 10 11.08 -3.82 -5.08
N THR A 11 11.72 -3.97 -3.91
CA THR A 11 12.81 -4.93 -3.73
C THR A 11 12.28 -6.36 -3.60
N ASP A 12 11.13 -6.52 -2.95
CA ASP A 12 10.52 -7.82 -2.68
C ASP A 12 9.04 -7.78 -3.06
N VAL A 13 8.75 -8.20 -4.29
CA VAL A 13 7.40 -8.20 -4.84
C VAL A 13 6.47 -9.15 -4.07
N PRO A 14 6.85 -10.40 -3.77
CA PRO A 14 5.95 -11.29 -3.03
C PRO A 14 5.57 -10.77 -1.65
N GLU A 15 6.51 -10.19 -0.92
CA GLU A 15 6.24 -9.62 0.42
C GLU A 15 5.24 -8.47 0.34
N THR A 16 5.45 -7.54 -0.59
CA THR A 16 4.57 -6.37 -0.76
C THR A 16 3.19 -6.79 -1.24
N HIS A 17 3.12 -7.72 -2.18
CA HIS A 17 1.88 -8.28 -2.69
C HIS A 17 1.03 -8.88 -1.56
N LYS A 18 1.64 -9.72 -0.75
CA LYS A 18 1.00 -10.37 0.38
C LYS A 18 0.54 -9.35 1.43
N PHE A 19 1.35 -8.36 1.73
CA PHE A 19 1.04 -7.29 2.68
C PHE A 19 -0.19 -6.51 2.25
N LEU A 20 -0.23 -6.04 1.02
CA LEU A 20 -1.34 -5.24 0.52
C LEU A 20 -2.64 -6.04 0.43
N HIS A 21 -2.55 -7.29 0.04
CA HIS A 21 -3.71 -8.18 0.03
C HIS A 21 -4.27 -8.39 1.44
N ARG A 22 -3.39 -8.67 2.40
CA ARG A 22 -3.77 -9.01 3.77
C ARG A 22 -4.41 -7.85 4.52
N TYR A 23 -3.82 -6.66 4.45
CA TYR A 23 -4.25 -5.53 5.30
C TYR A 23 -5.26 -4.62 4.62
N PHE A 24 -5.27 -4.55 3.32
CA PHE A 24 -6.13 -3.64 2.58
C PHE A 24 -7.18 -4.35 1.72
N GLY A 25 -7.18 -5.67 1.73
CA GLY A 25 -8.20 -6.44 1.04
C GLY A 25 -8.17 -6.29 -0.48
N LEU A 26 -7.07 -5.84 -1.05
CA LEU A 26 -6.94 -5.77 -2.50
C LEU A 26 -7.01 -7.17 -3.09
N ARG A 27 -7.73 -7.30 -4.20
CA ARG A 27 -7.93 -8.60 -4.82
C ARG A 27 -6.64 -9.07 -5.49
N ASP A 28 -6.25 -10.30 -5.18
CA ASP A 28 -5.08 -10.94 -5.77
C ASP A 28 -5.37 -11.29 -7.23
N MET A 29 -4.62 -10.69 -8.15
CA MET A 29 -4.74 -10.91 -9.59
C MET A 29 -3.60 -11.78 -10.13
N GLY A 30 -2.82 -12.39 -9.25
CA GLY A 30 -1.72 -13.28 -9.62
C GLY A 30 -0.39 -12.55 -9.79
N GLY A 31 0.59 -13.32 -10.21
CA GLY A 31 1.93 -12.81 -10.45
C GLY A 31 3.01 -13.81 -10.08
N ASN A 32 4.23 -13.33 -10.07
CA ASN A 32 5.43 -14.11 -9.73
C ASN A 32 6.38 -13.23 -8.92
N ASN A 33 7.62 -13.68 -8.75
CA ASN A 33 8.59 -12.95 -7.93
C ASN A 33 9.02 -11.61 -8.54
N ASN A 34 8.77 -11.38 -9.82
CA ASN A 34 9.22 -10.18 -10.51
C ASN A 34 8.09 -9.20 -10.80
N ILE A 35 6.87 -9.70 -11.02
CA ILE A 35 5.70 -8.88 -11.33
C ILE A 35 4.48 -9.52 -10.68
N ALA A 36 3.69 -8.73 -9.97
CA ALA A 36 2.41 -9.17 -9.40
C ALA A 36 1.36 -8.08 -9.56
N PHE A 37 0.10 -8.46 -9.43
CA PHE A 37 -1.02 -7.56 -9.69
C PHE A 37 -2.05 -7.67 -8.57
N LEU A 38 -2.57 -6.51 -8.18
CA LEU A 38 -3.66 -6.38 -7.24
C LEU A 38 -4.72 -5.45 -7.83
N SER A 39 -5.97 -5.64 -7.47
CA SER A 39 -7.06 -4.77 -7.92
C SER A 39 -7.84 -4.24 -6.74
N ASP A 40 -8.23 -2.96 -6.80
CA ASP A 40 -9.14 -2.37 -5.83
C ASP A 40 -10.61 -2.66 -6.21
N ASP A 41 -11.55 -2.10 -5.42
CA ASP A 41 -12.98 -2.32 -5.62
C ASP A 41 -13.52 -1.64 -6.88
N THR A 42 -12.79 -0.70 -7.46
CA THR A 42 -13.20 0.02 -8.67
C THR A 42 -12.61 -0.55 -9.95
N GLY A 43 -11.70 -1.51 -9.82
CA GLY A 43 -11.00 -2.10 -10.96
C GLY A 43 -9.67 -1.43 -11.30
N LEU A 44 -9.21 -0.47 -10.49
CA LEU A 44 -7.86 0.06 -10.62
C LEU A 44 -6.87 -1.04 -10.26
N VAL A 45 -5.86 -1.21 -11.10
CA VAL A 45 -4.84 -2.24 -10.88
C VAL A 45 -3.55 -1.61 -10.36
N LEU A 46 -3.02 -2.17 -9.28
CA LEU A 46 -1.64 -1.92 -8.87
C LEU A 46 -0.78 -3.04 -9.44
N SER A 47 0.17 -2.68 -10.29
CA SER A 47 1.19 -3.62 -10.71
C SER A 47 2.44 -3.39 -9.87
N LEU A 48 2.97 -4.49 -9.34
CA LEU A 48 4.13 -4.50 -8.48
C LEU A 48 5.27 -5.11 -9.26
N THR A 49 6.32 -4.32 -9.52
CA THR A 49 7.42 -4.76 -10.38
C THR A 49 8.72 -4.77 -9.57
N SER A 50 9.49 -5.83 -9.69
CA SER A 50 10.81 -5.90 -9.06
C SER A 50 11.74 -4.87 -9.68
N MET A 51 12.58 -4.24 -8.84
CA MET A 51 13.62 -3.33 -9.31
C MET A 51 14.55 -4.00 -10.34
N LYS A 52 14.69 -5.33 -10.29
CA LYS A 52 15.53 -6.09 -11.21
C LYS A 52 15.03 -6.02 -12.65
N VAL A 53 13.74 -5.86 -12.85
CA VAL A 53 13.16 -5.74 -14.20
C VAL A 53 13.68 -4.49 -14.90
N GLY A 54 13.80 -3.37 -14.15
CA GLY A 54 14.37 -2.12 -14.67
C GLY A 54 15.89 -2.03 -14.54
N GLN A 55 16.54 -3.11 -14.11
CA GLN A 55 18.00 -3.16 -13.87
C GLN A 55 18.46 -2.12 -12.83
N GLU A 56 17.61 -1.86 -11.85
CA GLU A 56 17.90 -0.96 -10.75
C GLU A 56 18.55 -1.71 -9.58
N THR A 57 19.36 -1.01 -8.79
CA THR A 57 20.07 -1.59 -7.65
C THR A 57 19.49 -1.19 -6.32
N GLU A 58 18.59 -0.19 -6.31
CA GLU A 58 17.87 0.23 -5.11
C GLU A 58 16.50 0.75 -5.47
N VAL A 59 15.60 0.77 -4.48
CA VAL A 59 14.29 1.39 -4.59
C VAL A 59 14.25 2.55 -3.61
N LYS A 60 14.02 3.76 -4.13
CA LYS A 60 13.94 4.95 -3.30
C LYS A 60 12.78 5.83 -3.79
N TYR A 61 11.81 6.03 -2.90
CA TYR A 61 10.69 6.92 -3.18
C TYR A 61 10.95 8.29 -2.57
N PRO A 62 10.51 9.38 -3.22
CA PRO A 62 10.55 10.70 -2.61
C PRO A 62 9.84 10.72 -1.25
N ALA A 63 10.28 11.59 -0.35
CA ALA A 63 9.75 11.64 1.01
C ALA A 63 8.24 11.89 1.08
N THR A 64 7.68 12.58 0.09
CA THR A 64 6.24 12.90 0.06
C THR A 64 5.41 11.90 -0.73
N PHE A 65 6.05 10.94 -1.40
CA PHE A 65 5.30 9.94 -2.17
C PHE A 65 4.52 9.03 -1.23
N HIS A 66 3.25 8.86 -1.49
CA HIS A 66 2.41 7.92 -0.74
C HIS A 66 1.26 7.41 -1.59
N VAL A 67 0.70 6.28 -1.15
CA VAL A 67 -0.52 5.70 -1.72
C VAL A 67 -1.59 5.79 -0.64
N GLY A 68 -2.75 6.36 -0.97
CA GLY A 68 -3.86 6.54 -0.04
C GLY A 68 -4.94 5.48 -0.24
N PHE A 69 -5.38 4.86 0.86
CA PHE A 69 -6.52 3.94 0.87
C PHE A 69 -7.62 4.55 1.71
N ILE A 70 -8.69 5.02 1.05
CA ILE A 70 -9.85 5.57 1.75
C ILE A 70 -10.73 4.43 2.27
N GLN A 71 -11.19 4.61 3.52
CA GLN A 71 -12.05 3.65 4.19
C GLN A 71 -13.46 4.21 4.33
N GLU A 72 -14.42 3.34 4.60
CA GLU A 72 -15.82 3.71 4.73
C GLU A 72 -16.13 4.42 6.04
N SER A 73 -15.28 4.28 7.07
CA SER A 73 -15.53 4.84 8.40
C SER A 73 -14.24 5.03 9.19
N GLU A 74 -14.32 5.88 10.22
CA GLU A 74 -13.22 6.07 11.17
C GLU A 74 -12.92 4.78 11.95
N GLU A 75 -13.95 4.01 12.25
CA GLU A 75 -13.81 2.71 12.92
C GLU A 75 -12.96 1.76 12.10
N ARG A 76 -13.13 1.78 10.78
CA ARG A 76 -12.32 0.93 9.89
C ARG A 76 -10.87 1.38 9.84
N VAL A 77 -10.62 2.69 9.84
CA VAL A 77 -9.26 3.24 9.96
C VAL A 77 -8.61 2.76 11.27
N ASN A 78 -9.35 2.85 12.39
CA ASN A 78 -8.86 2.41 13.69
C ASN A 78 -8.57 0.91 13.71
N GLU A 79 -9.40 0.11 13.08
CA GLU A 79 -9.22 -1.35 13.02
C GLU A 79 -7.96 -1.75 12.26
N ILE A 80 -7.72 -1.12 11.11
CA ILE A 80 -6.51 -1.38 10.32
C ILE A 80 -5.27 -0.97 11.13
N ASN A 81 -5.33 0.19 11.77
CA ASN A 81 -4.24 0.67 12.64
C ASN A 81 -3.93 -0.32 13.75
N ARG A 82 -4.96 -0.82 14.44
CA ARG A 82 -4.81 -1.79 15.53
C ARG A 82 -4.20 -3.10 15.03
N ARG A 83 -4.67 -3.63 13.89
CA ARG A 83 -4.14 -4.86 13.31
C ARG A 83 -2.66 -4.73 12.96
N LEU A 84 -2.28 -3.63 12.34
CA LEU A 84 -0.89 -3.38 11.98
C LEU A 84 -0.02 -3.31 13.24
N ARG A 85 -0.47 -2.60 14.26
CA ARG A 85 0.26 -2.46 15.51
C ARG A 85 0.40 -3.80 16.24
N GLU A 86 -0.67 -4.58 16.31
CA GLU A 86 -0.65 -5.91 16.93
C GLU A 86 0.30 -6.86 16.22
N ASP A 87 0.45 -6.71 14.90
CA ASP A 87 1.35 -7.54 14.11
C ASP A 87 2.79 -6.99 14.08
N GLY A 88 3.09 -5.97 14.87
CA GLY A 88 4.45 -5.48 15.08
C GLY A 88 4.89 -4.35 14.16
N PHE A 89 3.99 -3.79 13.35
CA PHE A 89 4.34 -2.64 12.52
C PHE A 89 4.36 -1.36 13.35
N ASP A 90 5.34 -0.49 13.06
CA ASP A 90 5.45 0.80 13.70
C ASP A 90 4.50 1.80 13.01
N VAL A 91 3.34 1.98 13.60
CA VAL A 91 2.31 2.88 13.08
C VAL A 91 1.90 3.89 14.16
N PRO A 92 1.79 5.18 13.81
CA PRO A 92 1.26 6.16 14.75
C PRO A 92 -0.24 5.97 14.91
N PRO A 93 -0.83 6.42 16.05
CA PRO A 93 -2.28 6.39 16.18
C PRO A 93 -2.93 7.31 15.14
N PRO A 94 -4.15 7.00 14.69
CA PRO A 94 -4.87 7.91 13.81
C PRO A 94 -5.12 9.26 14.47
N SER A 95 -5.17 10.30 13.66
CA SER A 95 -5.46 11.66 14.13
C SER A 95 -6.17 12.45 13.05
N ARG A 96 -6.75 13.61 13.44
CA ARG A 96 -7.41 14.50 12.50
C ARG A 96 -6.38 15.37 11.81
N GLN A 97 -6.22 15.17 10.49
CA GLN A 97 -5.31 15.94 9.65
C GLN A 97 -6.00 16.29 8.34
N HIS A 98 -5.79 17.49 7.84
CA HIS A 98 -6.33 17.98 6.56
C HIS A 98 -7.80 17.58 6.30
N GLY A 99 -8.61 17.58 7.35
CA GLY A 99 -10.03 17.26 7.25
C GLY A 99 -10.37 15.78 7.30
N SER A 100 -9.39 14.89 7.43
CA SER A 100 -9.61 13.46 7.46
C SER A 100 -9.12 12.83 8.77
N TRP A 101 -9.73 11.73 9.14
CA TRP A 101 -9.23 10.85 10.19
C TRP A 101 -8.24 9.90 9.56
N THR A 102 -6.95 10.01 9.90
CA THR A 102 -5.91 9.42 9.08
C THR A 102 -4.66 9.04 9.87
N PHE A 103 -3.89 8.13 9.31
CA PHE A 103 -2.51 7.90 9.71
C PHE A 103 -1.66 7.55 8.48
N TYR A 104 -0.38 7.88 8.57
CA TYR A 104 0.62 7.52 7.56
C TYR A 104 1.61 6.57 8.17
N PHE A 105 2.10 5.62 7.40
CA PHE A 105 3.17 4.73 7.87
C PHE A 105 4.00 4.23 6.70
N GLN A 106 5.23 3.83 7.00
CA GLN A 106 6.11 3.26 6.00
C GLN A 106 5.81 1.76 5.88
N ALA A 107 5.36 1.36 4.71
CA ALA A 107 5.02 -0.03 4.42
C ALA A 107 6.27 -0.85 4.07
N PRO A 108 6.18 -2.19 4.14
CA PRO A 108 7.20 -3.03 3.54
C PRO A 108 7.39 -2.66 2.07
N GLY A 109 8.64 -2.54 1.62
CA GLY A 109 8.95 -2.05 0.28
C GLY A 109 9.39 -0.61 0.24
N GLY A 110 9.34 0.13 1.36
CA GLY A 110 9.94 1.44 1.50
C GLY A 110 9.12 2.60 0.96
N PHE A 111 7.82 2.45 0.83
CA PHE A 111 6.92 3.53 0.42
C PHE A 111 5.92 3.84 1.53
N MET A 112 5.39 5.06 1.51
CA MET A 112 4.41 5.47 2.51
C MET A 112 3.00 5.11 2.07
N ILE A 113 2.19 4.70 3.04
CA ILE A 113 0.75 4.50 2.86
C ILE A 113 0.02 5.46 3.78
N GLU A 114 -1.02 6.08 3.26
CA GLU A 114 -2.01 6.80 4.05
C GLU A 114 -3.28 5.97 4.13
N VAL A 115 -3.82 5.81 5.34
CA VAL A 115 -5.13 5.20 5.58
C VAL A 115 -6.03 6.30 6.13
N LEU A 116 -7.14 6.56 5.46
CA LEU A 116 -7.94 7.73 5.79
C LEU A 116 -9.44 7.48 5.62
N CYS A 117 -10.17 8.38 6.24
CA CYS A 117 -11.62 8.47 6.09
C CYS A 117 -12.04 9.93 6.09
#